data_3a55c5500e1c5fe4351b4c05c7b1b8ae
#
_entry.id   3a55c5500e1c5fe4351b4c05c7b1b8ae
#
_cell.length_a   1.000
_cell.length_b   1.000
_cell.length_c   1.000
_cell.angle_alpha   90.00
_cell.angle_beta   90.00
_cell.angle_gamma   90.00
#
_symmetry.space_group_name_H-M   'P 1'
#
loop_
_entity.id
_entity.type
_entity.pdbx_description
1 polymer ?
#
loop_
_entity_poly.entity_id
_entity_poly.type
_entity_poly.pdbx_seq_one_letter_code
_entity_poly.pdbx_strand_id
1 'polypeptide(L)'
;MPHHAARCIVPALLLAFAASAAQAQGQPTKGEQMLKYRKAVYQTMVWNFAPMSQMAQGKVPFDAKEFEMRAGRVAALTPMLAESYGPESRDVAGSKAKAELWSNRADFDAKLKDLVDRSATLAAVAKGGDEARSKQAFLDTAGACKACHDKYKAD
;
A
#
# COMPACT_ATOMS: atom_id res chain seq x y z
N MET A 1 -31.04 -3.52 -79.14
CA MET A 1 -31.23 -2.63 -77.97
C MET A 1 -30.30 -3.15 -76.86
N PRO A 2 -29.22 -2.49 -76.48
CA PRO A 2 -28.28 -2.97 -75.48
C PRO A 2 -28.66 -2.36 -74.11
N HIS A 3 -28.76 -3.21 -73.09
CA HIS A 3 -28.99 -2.83 -71.68
C HIS A 3 -27.68 -2.43 -71.02
N HIS A 4 -27.55 -1.19 -70.61
CA HIS A 4 -26.46 -0.69 -69.83
C HIS A 4 -26.66 -1.05 -68.35
N ALA A 5 -25.92 -1.99 -67.85
CA ALA A 5 -25.84 -2.28 -66.41
C ALA A 5 -24.86 -1.27 -65.76
N ALA A 6 -25.39 -0.32 -65.01
CA ALA A 6 -24.60 0.61 -64.19
C ALA A 6 -24.04 -0.14 -62.96
N ARG A 7 -22.73 -0.31 -62.90
CA ARG A 7 -22.02 -0.78 -61.69
C ARG A 7 -21.84 0.32 -60.70
N CYS A 8 -22.62 0.30 -59.60
CA CYS A 8 -22.33 1.12 -58.43
C CYS A 8 -21.12 0.59 -57.69
N ILE A 9 -20.01 1.28 -57.83
CA ILE A 9 -18.80 1.04 -56.99
C ILE A 9 -18.99 1.91 -55.76
N VAL A 10 -19.28 1.27 -54.61
CA VAL A 10 -19.30 1.91 -53.29
C VAL A 10 -17.88 1.94 -52.76
N PRO A 11 -17.31 3.08 -52.34
CA PRO A 11 -16.01 3.14 -51.76
C PRO A 11 -16.04 2.68 -50.30
N ALA A 12 -15.60 1.43 -50.05
CA ALA A 12 -15.41 0.86 -48.72
C ALA A 12 -14.00 1.19 -48.23
N LEU A 13 -13.66 2.46 -47.95
CA LEU A 13 -12.32 2.87 -47.54
C LEU A 13 -12.28 4.00 -46.51
N LEU A 14 -13.10 3.99 -45.46
CA LEU A 14 -13.04 5.03 -44.43
C LEU A 14 -13.29 4.52 -42.96
N LEU A 15 -13.06 3.25 -42.66
CA LEU A 15 -13.26 2.74 -41.29
C LEU A 15 -12.00 2.19 -40.59
N ALA A 16 -10.80 2.45 -41.09
CA ALA A 16 -9.55 1.85 -40.56
C ALA A 16 -8.72 2.78 -39.68
N PHE A 17 -9.16 4.00 -39.34
CA PHE A 17 -8.31 4.97 -38.61
C PHE A 17 -8.75 5.32 -37.17
N ALA A 18 -9.78 4.70 -36.63
CA ALA A 18 -10.29 5.06 -35.28
C ALA A 18 -9.78 4.14 -34.15
N ALA A 19 -8.99 3.10 -34.42
CA ALA A 19 -8.60 2.09 -33.43
C ALA A 19 -7.25 2.35 -32.75
N SER A 20 -6.46 3.38 -33.16
CA SER A 20 -5.08 3.56 -32.68
C SER A 20 -4.91 4.59 -31.55
N ALA A 21 -5.95 5.27 -31.12
CA ALA A 21 -5.84 6.31 -30.09
C ALA A 21 -6.03 5.80 -28.63
N ALA A 22 -6.39 4.55 -28.43
CA ALA A 22 -6.71 4.02 -27.09
C ALA A 22 -5.53 3.38 -26.35
N GLN A 23 -4.33 3.32 -26.92
CA GLN A 23 -3.16 2.65 -26.33
C GLN A 23 -2.01 3.57 -25.91
N ALA A 24 -2.22 4.88 -25.84
CA ALA A 24 -1.20 5.84 -25.39
C ALA A 24 -1.18 6.07 -23.87
N GLN A 25 -1.79 5.22 -23.05
CA GLN A 25 -1.50 5.19 -21.63
C GLN A 25 -0.19 4.40 -21.46
N GLY A 26 0.92 5.15 -21.37
CA GLY A 26 2.25 4.56 -21.16
C GLY A 26 2.24 3.60 -19.98
N GLN A 27 3.00 2.50 -20.09
CA GLN A 27 3.16 1.55 -18.98
C GLN A 27 3.63 2.30 -17.73
N PRO A 28 3.08 2.01 -16.52
CA PRO A 28 3.49 2.68 -15.32
C PRO A 28 4.99 2.44 -15.06
N THR A 29 5.70 3.49 -14.70
CA THR A 29 7.11 3.43 -14.34
C THR A 29 7.31 2.50 -13.12
N LYS A 30 8.54 2.03 -12.91
CA LYS A 30 8.88 1.23 -11.73
C LYS A 30 8.55 1.98 -10.43
N GLY A 31 8.82 3.27 -10.36
CA GLY A 31 8.49 4.11 -9.21
C GLY A 31 6.98 4.18 -8.93
N GLU A 32 6.16 4.33 -9.96
CA GLU A 32 4.70 4.32 -9.84
C GLU A 32 4.17 2.96 -9.40
N GLN A 33 4.75 1.87 -9.89
CA GLN A 33 4.42 0.51 -9.45
C GLN A 33 4.77 0.32 -7.96
N MET A 34 5.95 0.77 -7.53
CA MET A 34 6.39 0.73 -6.13
C MET A 34 5.46 1.58 -5.24
N LEU A 35 5.05 2.76 -5.67
CA LEU A 35 4.09 3.59 -4.94
C LEU A 35 2.72 2.91 -4.83
N LYS A 36 2.23 2.31 -5.91
CA LYS A 36 0.96 1.56 -5.91
C LYS A 36 1.02 0.39 -4.94
N TYR A 37 2.09 -0.39 -4.98
CA TYR A 37 2.35 -1.50 -4.07
C TYR A 37 2.39 -1.03 -2.61
N ARG A 38 3.17 -0.01 -2.30
CA ARG A 38 3.26 0.59 -0.96
C ARG A 38 1.90 1.02 -0.42
N LYS A 39 1.09 1.71 -1.23
CA LYS A 39 -0.26 2.13 -0.86
C LYS A 39 -1.15 0.92 -0.55
N ALA A 40 -1.08 -0.16 -1.33
CA ALA A 40 -1.85 -1.39 -1.10
C ALA A 40 -1.45 -2.07 0.21
N VAL A 41 -0.15 -2.19 0.49
CA VAL A 41 0.35 -2.74 1.76
C VAL A 41 -0.15 -1.92 2.94
N TYR A 42 -0.01 -0.60 2.92
CA TYR A 42 -0.50 0.26 4.00
C TYR A 42 -2.01 0.20 4.17
N GLN A 43 -2.79 0.18 3.10
CA GLN A 43 -4.25 0.03 3.18
C GLN A 43 -4.64 -1.30 3.86
N THR A 44 -3.96 -2.39 3.51
CA THR A 44 -4.19 -3.70 4.13
C THR A 44 -3.75 -3.70 5.60
N MET A 45 -2.65 -3.03 5.94
CA MET A 45 -2.25 -2.85 7.34
C MET A 45 -3.30 -2.08 8.13
N VAL A 46 -3.80 -0.94 7.62
CA VAL A 46 -4.83 -0.12 8.28
C VAL A 46 -6.11 -0.93 8.47
N TRP A 47 -6.53 -1.71 7.48
CA TRP A 47 -7.70 -2.60 7.59
C TRP A 47 -7.60 -3.57 8.77
N ASN A 48 -6.39 -4.06 9.07
CA ASN A 48 -6.17 -4.95 10.22
C ASN A 48 -5.92 -4.16 11.52
N PHE A 49 -5.25 -3.02 11.45
CA PHE A 49 -4.83 -2.22 12.60
C PHE A 49 -6.00 -1.46 13.24
N ALA A 50 -6.95 -0.96 12.45
CA ALA A 50 -8.06 -0.15 12.93
C ALA A 50 -9.00 -0.90 13.90
N PRO A 51 -9.43 -2.15 13.66
CA PRO A 51 -10.23 -2.90 14.65
C PRO A 51 -9.45 -3.19 15.94
N MET A 52 -8.15 -3.50 15.87
CA MET A 52 -7.32 -3.65 17.07
C MET A 52 -7.24 -2.33 17.86
N SER A 53 -7.21 -1.19 17.18
CA SER A 53 -7.27 0.13 17.84
C SER A 53 -8.58 0.34 18.59
N GLN A 54 -9.72 -0.08 18.03
CA GLN A 54 -11.01 0.02 18.73
C GLN A 54 -11.02 -0.83 20.00
N MET A 55 -10.50 -2.06 19.94
CA MET A 55 -10.37 -2.96 21.10
C MET A 55 -9.39 -2.39 22.14
N ALA A 56 -8.21 -1.90 21.67
CA ALA A 56 -7.20 -1.34 22.57
C ALA A 56 -7.69 -0.09 23.32
N GLN A 57 -8.56 0.72 22.69
CA GLN A 57 -9.17 1.90 23.28
C GLN A 57 -10.44 1.59 24.12
N GLY A 58 -10.85 0.33 24.21
CA GLY A 58 -12.08 -0.06 24.91
C GLY A 58 -13.37 0.41 24.24
N LYS A 59 -13.33 0.81 22.96
CA LYS A 59 -14.52 1.22 22.20
C LYS A 59 -15.40 0.07 21.76
N VAL A 60 -14.80 -1.11 21.68
CA VAL A 60 -15.48 -2.40 21.47
C VAL A 60 -14.88 -3.43 22.41
N PRO A 61 -15.61 -4.51 22.75
CA PRO A 61 -15.08 -5.61 23.56
C PRO A 61 -13.80 -6.19 22.95
N PHE A 62 -12.88 -6.64 23.80
CA PHE A 62 -11.66 -7.31 23.37
C PHE A 62 -11.98 -8.75 22.93
N ASP A 63 -11.72 -9.07 21.68
CA ASP A 63 -11.75 -10.44 21.14
C ASP A 63 -10.32 -10.92 20.90
N ALA A 64 -9.85 -11.83 21.73
CA ALA A 64 -8.47 -12.34 21.68
C ALA A 64 -8.14 -13.02 20.35
N LYS A 65 -9.09 -13.79 19.78
CA LYS A 65 -8.87 -14.51 18.50
C LYS A 65 -8.80 -13.55 17.31
N GLU A 66 -9.71 -12.58 17.26
CA GLU A 66 -9.68 -11.56 16.23
C GLU A 66 -8.43 -10.70 16.34
N PHE A 67 -8.04 -10.31 17.55
CA PHE A 67 -6.85 -9.52 17.82
C PHE A 67 -5.58 -10.25 17.37
N GLU A 68 -5.42 -11.54 17.75
CA GLU A 68 -4.31 -12.40 17.33
C GLU A 68 -4.21 -12.50 15.80
N MET A 69 -5.32 -12.83 15.14
CA MET A 69 -5.38 -12.95 13.69
C MET A 69 -4.91 -11.66 12.99
N ARG A 70 -5.41 -10.51 13.45
CA ARG A 70 -5.06 -9.21 12.86
C ARG A 70 -3.62 -8.82 13.14
N ALA A 71 -3.12 -9.07 14.35
CA ALA A 71 -1.72 -8.83 14.71
C ALA A 71 -0.76 -9.66 13.84
N GLY A 72 -1.07 -10.92 13.61
CA GLY A 72 -0.31 -11.79 12.71
C GLY A 72 -0.26 -11.26 11.27
N ARG A 73 -1.38 -10.75 10.76
CA ARG A 73 -1.42 -10.13 9.41
C ARG A 73 -0.58 -8.85 9.34
N VAL A 74 -0.64 -7.99 10.35
CA VAL A 74 0.21 -6.78 10.39
C VAL A 74 1.69 -7.17 10.41
N ALA A 75 2.08 -8.13 11.23
CA ALA A 75 3.46 -8.62 11.28
C ALA A 75 3.95 -9.21 9.95
N ALA A 76 3.07 -9.86 9.18
CA ALA A 76 3.41 -10.37 7.85
C ALA A 76 3.55 -9.25 6.80
N LEU A 77 2.84 -8.13 6.95
CA LEU A 77 2.84 -7.03 5.99
C LEU A 77 4.00 -6.04 6.19
N THR A 78 4.46 -5.81 7.42
CA THR A 78 5.48 -4.79 7.71
C THR A 78 6.80 -5.00 7.00
N PRO A 79 7.35 -6.24 6.84
CA PRO A 79 8.58 -6.45 6.07
C PRO A 79 8.47 -6.08 4.59
N MET A 80 7.27 -6.19 4.02
CA MET A 80 7.00 -5.89 2.61
C MET A 80 7.19 -4.39 2.27
N LEU A 81 7.22 -3.51 3.27
CA LEU A 81 7.37 -2.07 3.04
C LEU A 81 8.76 -1.71 2.52
N ALA A 82 9.81 -2.42 2.92
CA ALA A 82 11.19 -2.09 2.62
C ALA A 82 11.45 -1.98 1.10
N GLU A 83 10.96 -2.95 0.33
CA GLU A 83 11.14 -3.02 -1.13
C GLU A 83 10.43 -1.89 -1.89
N SER A 84 9.45 -1.22 -1.26
CA SER A 84 8.68 -0.15 -1.88
C SER A 84 9.35 1.23 -1.80
N TYR A 85 10.50 1.34 -1.15
CA TYR A 85 11.24 2.58 -0.93
C TYR A 85 12.60 2.61 -1.66
N GLY A 86 12.70 1.95 -2.81
CA GLY A 86 13.86 2.09 -3.68
C GLY A 86 14.01 3.49 -4.28
N PRO A 87 15.20 3.83 -4.81
CA PRO A 87 15.49 5.16 -5.37
C PRO A 87 14.51 5.57 -6.47
N GLU A 88 13.98 4.62 -7.23
CA GLU A 88 13.00 4.88 -8.31
C GLU A 88 11.64 5.37 -7.78
N SER A 89 11.34 5.15 -6.49
CA SER A 89 10.10 5.62 -5.86
C SER A 89 10.21 7.02 -5.25
N ARG A 90 11.39 7.66 -5.36
CA ARG A 90 11.60 9.06 -5.01
C ARG A 90 10.85 9.95 -6.00
N ASP A 91 10.27 11.02 -5.49
CA ASP A 91 9.63 12.09 -6.28
C ASP A 91 8.46 11.63 -7.19
N VAL A 92 7.88 10.45 -6.92
CA VAL A 92 6.71 9.95 -7.65
C VAL A 92 5.47 10.75 -7.28
N ALA A 93 4.75 11.22 -8.28
CA ALA A 93 3.53 12.00 -8.10
C ALA A 93 2.50 11.26 -7.20
N GLY A 94 1.93 11.97 -6.23
CA GLY A 94 0.98 11.41 -5.26
C GLY A 94 1.61 10.57 -4.15
N SER A 95 2.96 10.58 -4.04
CA SER A 95 3.66 10.07 -2.87
C SER A 95 3.57 11.07 -1.72
N LYS A 96 3.36 10.56 -0.50
CA LYS A 96 3.45 11.32 0.75
C LYS A 96 4.81 11.13 1.44
N ALA A 97 5.75 10.41 0.85
CA ALA A 97 7.09 10.27 1.39
C ALA A 97 7.88 11.57 1.16
N LYS A 98 8.45 12.12 2.23
CA LYS A 98 9.31 13.32 2.15
C LYS A 98 10.67 12.96 1.55
N ALA A 99 11.32 13.91 0.87
CA ALA A 99 12.64 13.72 0.25
C ALA A 99 13.72 13.31 1.28
N GLU A 100 13.57 13.76 2.52
CA GLU A 100 14.46 13.45 3.65
C GLU A 100 14.57 11.94 3.92
N LEU A 101 13.60 11.15 3.52
CA LEU A 101 13.67 9.69 3.64
C LEU A 101 14.88 9.13 2.89
N TRP A 102 15.15 9.62 1.69
CA TRP A 102 16.26 9.14 0.86
C TRP A 102 17.61 9.75 1.25
N SER A 103 17.63 10.98 1.78
CA SER A 103 18.85 11.60 2.31
C SER A 103 19.25 11.11 3.68
N ASN A 104 18.30 10.61 4.50
CA ASN A 104 18.51 10.03 5.81
C ASN A 104 18.21 8.52 5.84
N ARG A 105 18.66 7.81 4.83
CA ARG A 105 18.29 6.41 4.58
C ARG A 105 18.55 5.49 5.77
N ALA A 106 19.67 5.62 6.45
CA ALA A 106 20.01 4.80 7.60
C ALA A 106 19.00 4.95 8.76
N ASP A 107 18.59 6.19 9.07
CA ASP A 107 17.57 6.43 10.11
C ASP A 107 16.19 5.92 9.69
N PHE A 108 15.83 6.09 8.41
CA PHE A 108 14.59 5.54 7.89
C PHE A 108 14.56 4.00 8.00
N ASP A 109 15.63 3.33 7.59
CA ASP A 109 15.73 1.87 7.65
C ASP A 109 15.69 1.37 9.10
N ALA A 110 16.30 2.10 10.04
CA ALA A 110 16.22 1.79 11.47
C ALA A 110 14.80 1.90 12.01
N LYS A 111 14.03 2.95 11.60
CA LYS A 111 12.62 3.10 11.99
C LYS A 111 11.73 2.03 11.38
N LEU A 112 11.99 1.66 10.13
CA LEU A 112 11.27 0.58 9.47
C LEU A 112 11.54 -0.76 10.16
N LYS A 113 12.79 -1.02 10.53
CA LYS A 113 13.16 -2.21 11.30
C LYS A 113 12.46 -2.23 12.67
N ASP A 114 12.43 -1.10 13.39
CA ASP A 114 11.71 -1.01 14.68
C ASP A 114 10.23 -1.36 14.52
N LEU A 115 9.57 -0.90 13.45
CA LEU A 115 8.19 -1.27 13.14
C LEU A 115 8.05 -2.79 12.90
N VAL A 116 8.96 -3.40 12.13
CA VAL A 116 8.96 -4.84 11.88
C VAL A 116 9.12 -5.62 13.19
N ASP A 117 10.09 -5.26 14.03
CA ASP A 117 10.36 -5.93 15.30
C ASP A 117 9.16 -5.80 16.27
N ARG A 118 8.56 -4.61 16.38
CA ARG A 118 7.38 -4.38 17.24
C ARG A 118 6.14 -5.11 16.74
N SER A 119 5.92 -5.15 15.45
CA SER A 119 4.78 -5.90 14.89
C SER A 119 4.93 -7.40 15.08
N ALA A 120 6.14 -7.93 14.99
CA ALA A 120 6.44 -9.33 15.31
C ALA A 120 6.19 -9.63 16.81
N THR A 121 6.62 -8.71 17.70
CA THR A 121 6.35 -8.79 19.14
C THR A 121 4.84 -8.74 19.43
N LEU A 122 4.11 -7.82 18.79
CA LEU A 122 2.65 -7.73 18.90
C LEU A 122 1.99 -9.07 18.55
N ALA A 123 2.37 -9.65 17.40
CA ALA A 123 1.83 -10.95 16.97
C ALA A 123 2.17 -12.08 17.96
N ALA A 124 3.38 -12.10 18.51
CA ALA A 124 3.79 -13.10 19.51
C ALA A 124 3.03 -12.95 20.83
N VAL A 125 2.85 -11.73 21.32
CA VAL A 125 2.11 -11.45 22.56
C VAL A 125 0.63 -11.77 22.40
N ALA A 126 0.03 -11.42 21.26
CA ALA A 126 -1.39 -11.66 21.00
C ALA A 126 -1.79 -13.14 21.04
N LYS A 127 -0.88 -14.06 20.68
CA LYS A 127 -1.10 -15.52 20.79
C LYS A 127 -1.42 -16.00 22.22
N GLY A 128 -0.95 -15.25 23.22
CA GLY A 128 -1.24 -15.57 24.63
C GLY A 128 -2.63 -15.19 25.09
N GLY A 129 -3.39 -14.43 24.31
CA GLY A 129 -4.76 -14.01 24.64
C GLY A 129 -4.89 -13.02 25.80
N ASP A 130 -3.79 -12.56 26.38
CA ASP A 130 -3.79 -11.59 27.47
C ASP A 130 -4.11 -10.19 26.92
N GLU A 131 -5.23 -9.63 27.34
CA GLU A 131 -5.73 -8.34 26.88
C GLU A 131 -4.78 -7.19 27.20
N ALA A 132 -4.30 -7.11 28.46
CA ALA A 132 -3.48 -5.98 28.90
C ALA A 132 -2.13 -5.96 28.17
N ARG A 133 -1.48 -7.12 28.04
CA ARG A 133 -0.21 -7.25 27.29
C ARG A 133 -0.39 -6.99 25.81
N SER A 134 -1.49 -7.47 25.22
CA SER A 134 -1.82 -7.24 23.80
C SER A 134 -2.05 -5.75 23.51
N LYS A 135 -2.79 -5.05 24.38
CA LYS A 135 -3.00 -3.62 24.28
C LYS A 135 -1.68 -2.84 24.38
N GLN A 136 -0.80 -3.20 25.31
CA GLN A 136 0.51 -2.52 25.43
C GLN A 136 1.36 -2.74 24.17
N ALA A 137 1.47 -3.97 23.68
CA ALA A 137 2.23 -4.27 22.45
C ALA A 137 1.66 -3.55 21.21
N PHE A 138 0.32 -3.38 21.17
CA PHE A 138 -0.35 -2.58 20.14
C PHE A 138 0.07 -1.11 20.21
N LEU A 139 0.05 -0.50 21.41
CA LEU A 139 0.46 0.90 21.60
C LEU A 139 1.93 1.12 21.23
N ASP A 140 2.81 0.18 21.55
CA ASP A 140 4.23 0.23 21.17
C ASP A 140 4.40 0.19 19.64
N THR A 141 3.63 -0.66 18.96
CA THR A 141 3.62 -0.73 17.49
C THR A 141 3.07 0.56 16.86
N ALA A 142 1.99 1.12 17.43
CA ALA A 142 1.43 2.40 17.00
C ALA A 142 2.44 3.55 17.16
N GLY A 143 3.22 3.53 18.25
CA GLY A 143 4.31 4.47 18.50
C GLY A 143 5.38 4.44 17.42
N ALA A 144 5.78 3.26 16.95
CA ALA A 144 6.74 3.11 15.84
C ALA A 144 6.19 3.70 14.53
N CYS A 145 4.90 3.46 14.23
CA CYS A 145 4.23 4.08 13.07
C CYS A 145 4.29 5.60 13.15
N LYS A 146 3.93 6.17 14.32
CA LYS A 146 3.95 7.62 14.54
C LYS A 146 5.34 8.20 14.39
N ALA A 147 6.35 7.61 15.00
CA ALA A 147 7.73 8.11 14.97
C ALA A 147 8.31 8.18 13.53
N CYS A 148 7.92 7.23 12.66
CA CYS A 148 8.27 7.29 11.25
C CYS A 148 7.46 8.38 10.51
N HIS A 149 6.15 8.46 10.74
CA HIS A 149 5.27 9.42 10.08
C HIS A 149 5.64 10.87 10.39
N ASP A 150 5.91 11.20 11.64
CA ASP A 150 6.27 12.56 12.05
C ASP A 150 7.50 13.09 11.27
N LYS A 151 8.44 12.20 10.95
CA LYS A 151 9.68 12.59 10.27
C LYS A 151 9.59 12.52 8.75
N TYR A 152 9.01 11.43 8.21
CA TYR A 152 9.14 11.05 6.81
C TYR A 152 7.85 11.10 5.98
N LYS A 153 6.70 11.42 6.59
CA LYS A 153 5.41 11.54 5.88
C LYS A 153 4.97 12.99 5.83
N ALA A 154 4.60 13.47 4.64
CA ALA A 154 3.91 14.75 4.46
C ALA A 154 2.43 14.62 4.88
N ASP A 155 1.84 15.74 5.25
CA ASP A 155 0.42 15.87 5.64
C ASP A 155 -0.57 15.56 4.50
#